data_38c99ef3be8c5859a4c3ee1292570a9c
#
_entry.id   38c99ef3be8c5859a4c3ee1292570a9c
#
_cell.length_a   1.000
_cell.length_b   1.000
_cell.length_c   1.000
_cell.angle_alpha   90.00
_cell.angle_beta   90.00
_cell.angle_gamma   90.00
#
_symmetry.space_group_name_H-M   'P 1'
#
loop_
_entity.id
_entity.type
_entity.pdbx_description
1 polymer ?
#
loop_
_entity_poly.entity_id
_entity_poly.type
_entity_poly.pdbx_seq_one_letter_code
_entity_poly.pdbx_strand_id
1 'polypeptide(L)'
;GLDAAAVEAALAAQDDVELVHHLHLWNLASDTPALSGHVVLRGGMSLHDAQERADQLKAMLAERFGIDHATLELECHPCGPVVPVVNVVRRR
;
A
#
# COMPACT_ATOMS: atom_id res chain seq x y z
N GLY A 1 12.85 -15.00 -7.04
CA GLY A 1 12.41 -13.66 -6.69
C GLY A 1 11.06 -13.65 -6.01
N LEU A 2 10.63 -12.49 -5.62
CA LEU A 2 9.34 -12.35 -4.98
C LEU A 2 8.23 -12.41 -5.99
N ASP A 3 7.12 -13.03 -5.58
CA ASP A 3 5.93 -13.11 -6.40
C ASP A 3 4.98 -11.97 -6.00
N ALA A 4 4.81 -11.00 -6.89
CA ALA A 4 3.95 -9.85 -6.61
C ALA A 4 2.50 -10.29 -6.31
N ALA A 5 2.03 -11.35 -6.97
CA ALA A 5 0.68 -11.84 -6.72
C ALA A 5 0.53 -12.38 -5.31
N ALA A 6 1.58 -13.04 -4.78
CA ALA A 6 1.54 -13.55 -3.41
C ALA A 6 1.55 -12.41 -2.41
N VAL A 7 2.31 -11.35 -2.69
CA VAL A 7 2.36 -10.17 -1.82
C VAL A 7 1.00 -9.48 -1.81
N GLU A 8 0.42 -9.30 -3.00
CA GLU A 8 -0.90 -8.68 -3.11
C GLU A 8 -1.95 -9.51 -2.35
N ALA A 9 -1.90 -10.82 -2.50
CA ALA A 9 -2.85 -11.71 -1.82
C ALA A 9 -2.73 -11.61 -0.30
N ALA A 10 -1.51 -11.50 0.20
CA ALA A 10 -1.29 -11.39 1.64
C ALA A 10 -1.85 -10.08 2.19
N LEU A 11 -1.70 -8.99 1.45
CA LEU A 11 -2.30 -7.71 1.84
C LEU A 11 -3.82 -7.79 1.76
N ALA A 12 -4.34 -8.35 0.68
CA ALA A 12 -5.80 -8.43 0.48
C ALA A 12 -6.48 -9.37 1.46
N ALA A 13 -5.74 -10.29 2.06
CA ALA A 13 -6.28 -11.23 3.03
C ALA A 13 -6.52 -10.61 4.40
N GLN A 14 -6.04 -9.41 4.66
CA GLN A 14 -6.26 -8.73 5.93
C GLN A 14 -7.73 -8.32 6.02
N ASP A 15 -8.33 -8.55 7.19
CA ASP A 15 -9.78 -8.36 7.35
C ASP A 15 -10.24 -6.95 7.04
N ASP A 16 -9.42 -5.95 7.34
CA ASP A 16 -9.80 -4.57 7.16
C ASP A 16 -9.41 -4.02 5.79
N VAL A 17 -8.82 -4.83 4.93
CA VAL A 17 -8.43 -4.40 3.60
C VAL A 17 -9.53 -4.73 2.61
N GLU A 18 -10.04 -3.70 1.95
CA GLU A 18 -11.07 -3.87 0.94
C GLU A 18 -10.49 -4.11 -0.43
N LEU A 19 -9.40 -3.43 -0.75
CA LEU A 19 -8.82 -3.46 -2.08
C LEU A 19 -7.35 -3.08 -2.02
N VAL A 20 -6.54 -3.74 -2.83
CA VAL A 20 -5.14 -3.37 -3.05
C VAL A 20 -5.02 -3.03 -4.53
N HIS A 21 -4.45 -1.87 -4.84
CA HIS A 21 -4.26 -1.48 -6.22
C HIS A 21 -2.98 -0.68 -6.38
N HIS A 22 -2.56 -0.51 -7.62
CA HIS A 22 -1.30 0.19 -7.96
C HIS A 22 -0.11 -0.39 -7.21
N LEU A 23 -0.08 -1.73 -7.12
CA LEU A 23 1.02 -2.40 -6.43
C LEU A 23 2.21 -2.54 -7.39
N HIS A 24 3.35 -2.03 -6.95
CA HIS A 24 4.60 -2.13 -7.70
C HIS A 24 5.65 -2.76 -6.80
N LEU A 25 6.42 -3.67 -7.37
CA LEU A 25 7.47 -4.38 -6.65
C LEU A 25 8.71 -4.37 -7.52
N TRP A 26 9.82 -3.90 -6.98
CA TRP A 26 11.08 -3.85 -7.73
C TRP A 26 12.25 -4.02 -6.77
N ASN A 27 13.45 -4.12 -7.32
CA ASN A 27 14.66 -4.23 -6.51
C ASN A 27 15.45 -2.95 -6.56
N LEU A 28 15.84 -2.44 -5.40
CA LEU A 28 16.75 -1.31 -5.31
C LEU A 28 18.17 -1.76 -5.59
N ALA A 29 18.48 -2.99 -5.18
CA ALA A 29 19.75 -3.67 -5.43
C ALA A 29 19.44 -5.14 -5.54
N SER A 30 20.45 -5.97 -5.75
CA SER A 30 20.24 -7.39 -6.05
C SER A 30 19.29 -8.11 -5.11
N ASP A 31 19.38 -7.82 -3.83
CA ASP A 31 18.56 -8.51 -2.83
C ASP A 31 17.80 -7.54 -1.96
N THR A 32 17.44 -6.38 -2.51
CA THR A 32 16.76 -5.34 -1.74
C THR A 32 15.45 -4.99 -2.40
N PRO A 33 14.40 -5.77 -2.14
CA PRO A 33 13.09 -5.48 -2.75
C PRO A 33 12.46 -4.24 -2.13
N ALA A 34 11.78 -3.49 -2.96
CA ALA A 34 11.02 -2.32 -2.57
C ALA A 34 9.61 -2.45 -3.13
N LEU A 35 8.66 -1.88 -2.42
CA LEU A 35 7.25 -1.99 -2.79
C LEU A 35 6.56 -0.65 -2.62
N SER A 36 5.67 -0.34 -3.53
CA SER A 36 4.71 0.73 -3.32
C SER A 36 3.33 0.22 -3.68
N GLY A 37 2.31 0.72 -2.99
CA GLY A 37 0.97 0.28 -3.26
C GLY A 37 -0.06 1.13 -2.56
N HIS A 38 -1.29 1.01 -3.03
CA HIS A 38 -2.45 1.67 -2.44
C HIS A 38 -3.30 0.60 -1.78
N VAL A 39 -3.67 0.83 -0.54
CA VAL A 39 -4.48 -0.11 0.23
C VAL A 39 -5.72 0.62 0.71
N VAL A 40 -6.88 0.16 0.26
CA VAL A 40 -8.15 0.72 0.69
C VAL A 40 -8.61 -0.05 1.93
N LEU A 41 -8.80 0.67 3.02
CA LEU A 41 -9.24 0.08 4.29
C LEU A 41 -10.74 0.27 4.45
N ARG A 42 -11.38 -0.71 5.08
CA ARG A 42 -12.81 -0.64 5.35
C ARG A 42 -13.08 0.31 6.51
N GLY A 43 -14.15 1.07 6.39
CA GLY A 43 -14.55 1.99 7.43
C GLY A 43 -13.66 3.20 7.49
N GLY A 44 -14.02 4.12 8.34
CA GLY A 44 -13.22 5.31 8.55
C GLY A 44 -12.33 5.14 9.76
N MET A 45 -11.16 5.76 9.73
CA MET A 45 -10.30 5.78 10.89
C MET A 45 -9.52 7.09 10.90
N SER A 46 -9.01 7.45 12.05
CA SER A 46 -8.19 8.64 12.17
C SER A 46 -6.89 8.46 11.40
N LEU A 47 -6.26 9.57 11.07
CA LEU A 47 -4.95 9.50 10.43
C LEU A 47 -3.95 8.75 11.30
N HIS A 48 -4.01 8.96 12.62
CA HIS A 48 -3.12 8.27 13.54
C HIS A 48 -3.32 6.76 13.48
N ASP A 49 -4.57 6.30 13.51
CA ASP A 49 -4.86 4.87 13.45
C ASP A 49 -4.45 4.29 12.11
N ALA A 50 -4.66 5.04 11.02
CA ALA A 50 -4.24 4.60 9.71
C ALA A 50 -2.73 4.45 9.64
N GLN A 51 -1.99 5.37 10.25
CA GLN A 51 -0.54 5.29 10.25
C GLN A 51 -0.06 4.07 11.03
N GLU A 52 -0.68 3.79 12.18
CA GLU A 52 -0.35 2.59 12.94
C GLU A 52 -0.64 1.33 12.12
N ARG A 53 -1.75 1.34 11.41
CA ARG A 53 -2.12 0.19 10.58
C ARG A 53 -1.12 0.00 9.44
N ALA A 54 -0.67 1.11 8.83
CA ALA A 54 0.37 1.04 7.80
C ALA A 54 1.64 0.42 8.35
N ASP A 55 2.03 0.79 9.57
CA ASP A 55 3.24 0.24 10.19
C ASP A 55 3.09 -1.27 10.41
N GLN A 56 1.91 -1.73 10.80
CA GLN A 56 1.66 -3.16 10.97
C GLN A 56 1.73 -3.91 9.66
N LEU A 57 1.17 -3.34 8.60
CA LEU A 57 1.22 -3.97 7.27
C LEU A 57 2.66 -4.02 6.77
N LYS A 58 3.42 -2.96 6.98
CA LYS A 58 4.83 -2.95 6.58
C LYS A 58 5.63 -3.98 7.36
N ALA A 59 5.34 -4.15 8.65
CA ALA A 59 6.00 -5.16 9.46
C ALA A 59 5.71 -6.56 8.93
N MET A 60 4.48 -6.82 8.52
CA MET A 60 4.11 -8.10 7.94
C MET A 60 4.87 -8.34 6.63
N LEU A 61 5.00 -7.31 5.79
CA LEU A 61 5.74 -7.43 4.55
C LEU A 61 7.21 -7.72 4.79
N ALA A 62 7.81 -7.08 5.80
CA ALA A 62 9.20 -7.33 6.15
C ALA A 62 9.38 -8.74 6.68
N GLU A 63 8.48 -9.18 7.55
CA GLU A 63 8.61 -10.47 8.21
C GLU A 63 8.35 -11.63 7.26
N ARG A 64 7.33 -11.53 6.44
CA ARG A 64 6.92 -12.64 5.58
C ARG A 64 7.61 -12.67 4.23
N PHE A 65 8.01 -11.51 3.72
CA PHE A 65 8.55 -11.42 2.36
C PHE A 65 9.92 -10.77 2.29
N GLY A 66 10.45 -10.30 3.42
CA GLY A 66 11.75 -9.64 3.42
C GLY A 66 11.73 -8.28 2.75
N ILE A 67 10.57 -7.63 2.68
CA ILE A 67 10.45 -6.32 2.05
C ILE A 67 10.58 -5.26 3.13
N ASP A 68 11.75 -4.61 3.21
CA ASP A 68 12.01 -3.59 4.21
C ASP A 68 11.71 -2.18 3.72
N HIS A 69 11.54 -2.02 2.40
CA HIS A 69 11.29 -0.71 1.81
C HIS A 69 9.89 -0.72 1.22
N ALA A 70 8.90 -0.44 2.04
CA ALA A 70 7.51 -0.43 1.60
C ALA A 70 6.91 0.96 1.81
N THR A 71 6.27 1.48 0.77
CA THR A 71 5.51 2.71 0.82
C THR A 71 4.06 2.35 0.56
N LEU A 72 3.21 2.57 1.54
CA LEU A 72 1.79 2.25 1.42
C LEU A 72 0.99 3.53 1.56
N GLU A 73 0.15 3.80 0.58
CA GLU A 73 -0.82 4.86 0.67
C GLU A 73 -2.13 4.24 1.11
N LEU A 74 -2.60 4.61 2.30
CA LEU A 74 -3.84 4.07 2.83
C LEU A 74 -4.98 4.98 2.44
N GLU A 75 -6.07 4.37 1.99
CA GLU A 75 -7.22 5.09 1.47
C GLU A 75 -8.47 4.57 2.14
N CYS A 76 -9.47 5.43 2.31
CA CYS A 76 -10.76 5.00 2.86
C CYS A 76 -11.76 4.71 1.75
N HIS A 77 -11.41 5.01 0.51
CA HIS A 77 -12.24 4.69 -0.66
C HIS A 77 -11.30 4.55 -1.86
N PRO A 78 -11.69 3.79 -2.86
CA PRO A 78 -10.84 3.60 -4.04
C PRO A 78 -10.59 4.92 -4.75
N CYS A 79 -9.43 5.00 -5.41
CA CYS A 79 -9.17 6.08 -6.35
C CYS A 79 -10.12 5.93 -7.51
N GLY A 80 -11.22 6.62 -7.47
CA GLY A 80 -12.18 6.59 -8.57
C GLY A 80 -11.69 7.41 -9.73
N PRO A 81 -12.53 7.54 -10.76
CA PRO A 81 -12.26 8.46 -11.83
C PRO A 81 -12.21 9.83 -11.23
N VAL A 82 -11.02 10.33 -11.13
CA VAL A 82 -10.81 11.61 -10.51
C VAL A 82 -11.32 12.67 -11.42
N VAL A 83 -12.10 13.53 -10.86
CA VAL A 83 -12.40 14.76 -11.56
C VAL A 83 -11.07 15.46 -11.70
N PRO A 84 -10.65 15.64 -12.91
CA PRO A 84 -9.39 16.32 -13.10
C PRO A 84 -9.51 17.72 -12.61
N VAL A 85 -8.77 18.07 -11.73
CA VAL A 85 -8.89 19.36 -11.20
C VAL A 85 -7.64 20.08 -11.08
N VAL A 86 -7.90 19.75 -11.20
CA VAL A 86 -7.26 20.10 -10.93
C VAL A 86 -6.36 20.21 -10.35
N ASN A 87 -6.35 20.08 -10.39
CA ASN A 87 -5.61 20.26 -9.92
C ASN A 87 -4.70 20.33 -9.76
N VAL A 88 -4.51 20.49 -9.92
CA VAL A 88 -3.80 20.74 -9.76
C VAL A 88 -3.02 21.07 -9.46
N VAL A 89 -2.94 21.36 -9.41
CA VAL A 89 -2.31 21.85 -9.19
C VAL A 89 -1.62 22.10 -8.52
N ARG A 90 -1.63 22.26 -8.17
CA ARG A 90 -1.09 22.64 -7.60
C ARG A 90 -0.04 22.38 -7.20
N ARG A 91 0.34 22.47 -7.30
CA ARG A 91 1.16 22.48 -7.07
C ARG A 91 1.88 22.80 -6.74
N ARG A 92 2.13 22.97 -6.28
CA ARG A 92 2.70 23.46 -6.01
C ARG A 92 3.41 23.49 -5.91
#